data_e1e5498f90f1d21923c3750eb9e9f5f7
#
_entry.id   e1e5498f90f1d21923c3750eb9e9f5f7
#
_cell.length_a   1.000
_cell.length_b   1.000
_cell.length_c   1.000
_cell.angle_alpha   90.00
_cell.angle_beta   90.00
_cell.angle_gamma   90.00
#
_symmetry.space_group_name_H-M   'P 1'
#
loop_
_entity.id
_entity.type
_entity.pdbx_description
1 polymer ?
#
loop_
_entity_poly.entity_id
_entity_poly.type
_entity_poly.pdbx_seq_one_letter_code
_entity_poly.pdbx_strand_id
1 'polypeptide(L)'
;MGTSGVRTAVLTTQGDVMPMARADHVPQNSDHIDAEGWWRAVQTCILRQMEIVRDEGFSPFDITGIAVDGTSGTMVLTDANLRPVTRGLMYNSSGFDAEAAIIARFAPDPHITRGSASAFARAMRLAAEDIDHAACHLLHQADFIAAKLIGQGGFSDHNNALKTGFDPETETWPDWAETCGFNPALLPDVGPVGGQLAPINPQVAAELGLSNSVVIHAGTTDSIAAFLACAPLKEGAAVTSLGTTLAVKLLSPKRIDDPEIGLYSHRLGDVWLVGGASNTGGGVLLDHFAPDQIKALSRLIDPTKPTGLAYYPLSKPGERFPVKDSDFLGCLSPRPKDDVIFLQAMLEGIATVEARCYREIEARGGGRPQQLFTAGGGSQNPVWTILRESELGMDINAATQSEAAIGSAKLVQI
;
A
#
# COMPACT_ATOMS: atom_id res chain seq x y z
N MET A 1 0.64 -6.67 7.07
CA MET A 1 0.67 -5.92 8.36
C MET A 1 0.20 -4.50 8.14
N GLY A 2 -0.63 -3.96 9.01
CA GLY A 2 -1.14 -2.59 8.94
C GLY A 2 -0.80 -1.78 10.19
N THR A 3 -1.30 -0.55 10.25
CA THR A 3 -1.06 0.38 11.37
C THR A 3 -1.61 -0.15 12.71
N SER A 4 -2.75 -0.83 12.71
CA SER A 4 -3.46 -1.27 13.92
C SER A 4 -3.22 -2.72 14.31
N GLY A 5 -2.67 -3.55 13.41
CA GLY A 5 -2.52 -4.97 13.68
C GLY A 5 -2.08 -5.80 12.49
N VAL A 6 -2.09 -7.09 12.69
CA VAL A 6 -1.68 -8.13 11.74
C VAL A 6 -2.89 -8.95 11.33
N ARG A 7 -2.93 -9.34 10.06
CA ARG A 7 -3.82 -10.40 9.55
C ARG A 7 -2.99 -11.44 8.84
N THR A 8 -3.38 -12.69 8.95
CA THR A 8 -2.80 -13.80 8.19
C THR A 8 -3.88 -14.43 7.32
N ALA A 9 -3.51 -14.81 6.11
CA ALA A 9 -4.35 -15.54 5.18
C ALA A 9 -3.60 -16.78 4.70
N VAL A 10 -4.31 -17.88 4.52
CA VAL A 10 -3.82 -19.10 3.89
C VAL A 10 -4.62 -19.33 2.62
N LEU A 11 -3.90 -19.56 1.52
CA LEU A 11 -4.48 -19.98 0.27
C LEU A 11 -4.13 -21.44 0.01
N THR A 12 -5.11 -22.21 -0.46
CA THR A 12 -4.85 -23.54 -1.00
C THR A 12 -4.12 -23.43 -2.35
N THR A 13 -3.57 -24.53 -2.84
CA THR A 13 -2.97 -24.61 -4.18
C THR A 13 -4.00 -24.37 -5.30
N GLN A 14 -5.30 -24.47 -5.01
CA GLN A 14 -6.39 -24.14 -5.92
C GLN A 14 -6.78 -22.66 -5.86
N GLY A 15 -6.22 -21.88 -4.91
CA GLY A 15 -6.52 -20.46 -4.71
C GLY A 15 -7.68 -20.18 -3.75
N ASP A 16 -8.22 -21.20 -3.07
CA ASP A 16 -9.26 -21.02 -2.07
C ASP A 16 -8.68 -20.36 -0.82
N VAL A 17 -9.43 -19.42 -0.26
CA VAL A 17 -9.02 -18.63 0.91
C VAL A 17 -9.64 -19.25 2.17
N MET A 18 -8.79 -19.63 3.12
CA MET A 18 -9.25 -20.07 4.45
C MET A 18 -9.70 -18.88 5.31
N PRO A 19 -10.48 -19.10 6.36
CA PRO A 19 -10.76 -18.05 7.35
C PRO A 19 -9.44 -17.45 7.88
N MET A 20 -9.44 -16.13 8.06
CA MET A 20 -8.23 -15.37 8.41
C MET A 20 -8.13 -15.15 9.92
N ALA A 21 -6.94 -15.29 10.46
CA ALA A 21 -6.63 -14.87 11.81
C ALA A 21 -6.28 -13.37 11.85
N ARG A 22 -6.46 -12.78 13.05
CA ARG A 22 -6.12 -11.40 13.36
C ARG A 22 -5.46 -11.30 14.73
N ALA A 23 -4.49 -10.40 14.84
CA ALA A 23 -3.92 -9.94 16.11
C ALA A 23 -3.73 -8.43 16.05
N ASP A 24 -4.14 -7.71 17.09
CA ASP A 24 -3.92 -6.28 17.18
C ASP A 24 -2.51 -6.00 17.71
N HIS A 25 -1.93 -4.88 17.26
CA HIS A 25 -0.71 -4.37 17.91
C HIS A 25 -1.04 -3.91 19.32
N VAL A 26 -0.11 -4.16 20.24
CA VAL A 26 -0.19 -3.51 21.56
C VAL A 26 -0.10 -2.00 21.34
N PRO A 27 -1.02 -1.20 21.91
CA PRO A 27 -0.95 0.25 21.80
C PRO A 27 0.41 0.77 22.25
N GLN A 28 1.04 1.56 21.39
CA GLN A 28 2.36 2.15 21.64
C GLN A 28 2.28 3.67 21.52
N ASN A 29 3.23 4.36 22.14
CA ASN A 29 3.39 5.79 21.90
C ASN A 29 3.88 5.99 20.47
N SER A 30 3.22 6.87 19.68
CA SER A 30 3.57 7.16 18.29
C SER A 30 5.03 7.61 18.11
N ASP A 31 5.63 8.19 19.16
CA ASP A 31 7.01 8.69 19.15
C ASP A 31 8.04 7.64 19.54
N HIS A 32 7.60 6.49 20.04
CA HIS A 32 8.48 5.39 20.44
C HIS A 32 7.83 4.04 20.12
N ILE A 33 8.04 3.54 18.91
CA ILE A 33 7.56 2.25 18.45
C ILE A 33 8.60 1.18 18.77
N ASP A 34 8.22 0.17 19.59
CA ASP A 34 8.98 -1.05 19.78
C ASP A 34 8.69 -2.04 18.64
N ALA A 35 9.65 -2.23 17.73
CA ALA A 35 9.49 -3.14 16.60
C ALA A 35 9.33 -4.62 17.05
N GLU A 36 9.82 -5.01 18.22
CA GLU A 36 9.55 -6.34 18.79
C GLU A 36 8.05 -6.55 19.06
N GLY A 37 7.28 -5.47 19.25
CA GLY A 37 5.83 -5.52 19.33
C GLY A 37 5.19 -5.99 18.04
N TRP A 38 5.76 -5.65 16.87
CA TRP A 38 5.30 -6.16 15.57
C TRP A 38 5.52 -7.67 15.49
N TRP A 39 6.71 -8.14 15.88
CA TRP A 39 7.05 -9.56 15.87
C TRP A 39 6.11 -10.37 16.78
N ARG A 40 5.89 -9.93 18.02
CA ARG A 40 4.95 -10.59 18.95
C ARG A 40 3.53 -10.70 18.41
N ALA A 41 3.05 -9.66 17.72
CA ALA A 41 1.73 -9.68 17.09
C ALA A 41 1.67 -10.67 15.92
N VAL A 42 2.74 -10.75 15.11
CA VAL A 42 2.85 -11.73 14.02
C VAL A 42 2.87 -13.16 14.55
N GLN A 43 3.69 -13.45 15.56
CA GLN A 43 3.71 -14.78 16.20
C GLN A 43 2.31 -15.20 16.69
N THR A 44 1.64 -14.29 17.40
CA THR A 44 0.27 -14.53 17.88
C THR A 44 -0.70 -14.79 16.72
N CYS A 45 -0.59 -14.02 15.65
CA CYS A 45 -1.48 -14.14 14.50
C CYS A 45 -1.24 -15.45 13.74
N ILE A 46 0.02 -15.85 13.53
CA ILE A 46 0.38 -17.13 12.88
C ILE A 46 -0.12 -18.30 13.72
N LEU A 47 0.12 -18.32 15.03
CA LEU A 47 -0.35 -19.40 15.90
C LEU A 47 -1.87 -19.59 15.82
N ARG A 48 -2.65 -18.50 15.85
CA ARG A 48 -4.10 -18.54 15.66
C ARG A 48 -4.47 -19.07 14.26
N GLN A 49 -3.74 -18.66 13.24
CA GLN A 49 -3.99 -19.16 11.88
C GLN A 49 -3.72 -20.67 11.78
N MET A 50 -2.72 -21.20 12.48
CA MET A 50 -2.43 -22.63 12.48
C MET A 50 -3.52 -23.44 13.22
N GLU A 51 -4.19 -22.84 14.19
CA GLU A 51 -5.42 -23.45 14.78
C GLU A 51 -6.54 -23.53 13.73
N ILE A 52 -6.82 -22.44 13.01
CA ILE A 52 -7.80 -22.41 11.92
C ILE A 52 -7.47 -23.45 10.83
N VAL A 53 -6.22 -23.57 10.43
CA VAL A 53 -5.77 -24.57 9.43
C VAL A 53 -6.13 -26.00 9.88
N ARG A 54 -5.93 -26.32 11.17
CA ARG A 54 -6.30 -27.64 11.73
C ARG A 54 -7.81 -27.84 11.78
N ASP A 55 -8.56 -26.80 12.16
CA ASP A 55 -10.03 -26.84 12.25
C ASP A 55 -10.68 -27.04 10.86
N GLU A 56 -10.05 -26.49 9.81
CA GLU A 56 -10.43 -26.71 8.41
C GLU A 56 -9.97 -28.07 7.85
N GLY A 57 -9.33 -28.92 8.66
CA GLY A 57 -8.90 -30.28 8.31
C GLY A 57 -7.58 -30.39 7.56
N PHE A 58 -6.77 -29.33 7.56
CA PHE A 58 -5.45 -29.32 6.95
C PHE A 58 -4.32 -29.42 7.98
N SER A 59 -3.13 -29.77 7.55
CA SER A 59 -1.95 -29.79 8.39
C SER A 59 -1.18 -28.46 8.28
N PRO A 60 -0.79 -27.80 9.38
CA PRO A 60 0.16 -26.69 9.34
C PRO A 60 1.49 -27.03 8.67
N PHE A 61 1.86 -28.30 8.61
CA PHE A 61 3.06 -28.78 7.93
C PHE A 61 2.94 -28.79 6.40
N ASP A 62 1.72 -28.60 5.85
CA ASP A 62 1.47 -28.46 4.41
C ASP A 62 1.71 -27.03 3.92
N ILE A 63 1.95 -26.06 4.81
CA ILE A 63 2.34 -24.71 4.43
C ILE A 63 3.73 -24.76 3.79
N THR A 64 3.83 -24.25 2.56
CA THR A 64 5.06 -24.30 1.75
C THR A 64 5.81 -22.98 1.71
N GLY A 65 5.11 -21.85 1.86
CA GLY A 65 5.74 -20.53 1.77
C GLY A 65 5.00 -19.47 2.54
N ILE A 66 5.72 -18.40 2.89
CA ILE A 66 5.19 -17.21 3.58
C ILE A 66 5.75 -15.97 2.89
N ALA A 67 4.88 -15.00 2.59
CA ALA A 67 5.26 -13.64 2.21
C ALA A 67 4.61 -12.63 3.16
N VAL A 68 5.28 -11.50 3.38
CA VAL A 68 4.86 -10.49 4.37
C VAL A 68 4.69 -9.13 3.69
N ASP A 69 3.52 -8.51 3.82
CA ASP A 69 3.35 -7.09 3.53
C ASP A 69 3.57 -6.23 4.77
N GLY A 70 3.89 -4.97 4.56
CA GLY A 70 4.00 -3.98 5.62
C GLY A 70 3.60 -2.59 5.17
N THR A 71 3.38 -1.68 6.14
CA THR A 71 3.11 -0.28 5.82
C THR A 71 4.32 0.37 5.15
N SER A 72 4.08 1.00 4.00
CA SER A 72 5.13 1.53 3.13
C SER A 72 5.99 2.60 3.79
N GLY A 73 7.30 2.35 3.93
CA GLY A 73 8.24 3.29 4.53
C GLY A 73 8.23 3.33 6.07
N THR A 74 7.56 2.38 6.73
CA THR A 74 7.75 2.08 8.16
C THR A 74 9.02 1.25 8.29
N MET A 75 9.91 1.60 9.25
CA MET A 75 11.24 1.00 9.32
C MET A 75 11.86 1.03 10.71
N VAL A 76 12.91 0.27 10.90
CA VAL A 76 13.73 0.17 12.11
C VAL A 76 15.18 -0.17 11.75
N LEU A 77 16.14 0.25 12.58
CA LEU A 77 17.53 -0.26 12.51
C LEU A 77 17.72 -1.41 13.50
N THR A 78 18.47 -2.43 13.08
CA THR A 78 18.78 -3.60 13.92
C THR A 78 20.27 -3.91 13.91
N ASP A 79 20.72 -4.57 14.98
CA ASP A 79 22.04 -5.21 15.03
C ASP A 79 22.08 -6.49 14.17
N ALA A 80 23.23 -7.15 14.11
CA ALA A 80 23.44 -8.41 13.39
C ALA A 80 22.58 -9.57 13.92
N ASN A 81 22.06 -9.48 15.15
CA ASN A 81 21.16 -10.46 15.75
C ASN A 81 19.68 -10.09 15.61
N LEU A 82 19.35 -9.13 14.74
CA LEU A 82 18.01 -8.63 14.48
C LEU A 82 17.33 -8.00 15.72
N ARG A 83 18.11 -7.48 16.67
CA ARG A 83 17.59 -6.72 17.80
C ARG A 83 17.50 -5.26 17.39
N PRO A 84 16.33 -4.60 17.59
CA PRO A 84 16.22 -3.17 17.33
C PRO A 84 17.24 -2.37 18.14
N VAL A 85 18.03 -1.54 17.46
CA VAL A 85 18.99 -0.59 18.09
C VAL A 85 18.42 0.83 18.13
N THR A 86 17.32 1.05 17.42
CA THR A 86 16.53 2.28 17.44
C THR A 86 15.06 1.96 17.66
N ARG A 87 14.27 3.00 17.94
CA ARG A 87 12.81 2.90 17.80
C ARG A 87 12.41 2.61 16.35
N GLY A 88 11.21 2.06 16.14
CA GLY A 88 10.59 2.04 14.83
C GLY A 88 10.02 3.42 14.46
N LEU A 89 10.08 3.81 13.19
CA LEU A 89 9.39 4.98 12.66
C LEU A 89 8.32 4.54 11.67
N MET A 90 7.07 4.98 11.93
CA MET A 90 5.93 4.67 11.07
C MET A 90 5.92 5.53 9.80
N TYR A 91 5.24 5.05 8.77
CA TYR A 91 5.11 5.73 7.47
C TYR A 91 4.54 7.15 7.55
N ASN A 92 3.73 7.44 8.56
CA ASN A 92 3.10 8.74 8.82
C ASN A 92 3.89 9.63 9.80
N SER A 93 5.06 9.19 10.26
CA SER A 93 5.98 10.04 11.01
C SER A 93 6.49 11.17 10.13
N SER A 94 6.62 12.36 10.68
CA SER A 94 7.02 13.59 9.98
C SER A 94 7.93 14.46 10.87
N GLY A 95 8.36 15.61 10.34
CA GLY A 95 9.24 16.52 11.10
C GLY A 95 10.73 16.22 10.89
N PHE A 96 11.08 15.63 9.75
CA PHE A 96 12.46 15.35 9.37
C PHE A 96 12.99 16.42 8.40
N ASP A 97 12.77 17.71 8.75
CA ASP A 97 13.09 18.84 7.88
C ASP A 97 14.60 19.01 7.68
N ALA A 98 15.41 18.73 8.72
CA ALA A 98 16.87 18.78 8.63
C ALA A 98 17.40 17.71 7.65
N GLU A 99 16.92 16.49 7.76
CA GLU A 99 17.28 15.38 6.85
C GLU A 99 16.81 15.67 5.43
N ALA A 100 15.59 16.18 5.27
CA ALA A 100 15.05 16.57 3.96
C ALA A 100 15.88 17.67 3.30
N ALA A 101 16.37 18.64 4.07
CA ALA A 101 17.24 19.71 3.56
C ALA A 101 18.61 19.16 3.08
N ILE A 102 19.14 18.14 3.75
CA ILE A 102 20.37 17.46 3.32
C ILE A 102 20.10 16.70 2.01
N ILE A 103 19.04 15.88 1.98
CA ILE A 103 18.67 15.09 0.80
C ILE A 103 18.44 15.99 -0.42
N ALA A 104 17.76 17.13 -0.25
CA ALA A 104 17.46 18.06 -1.33
C ALA A 104 18.71 18.67 -2.00
N ARG A 105 19.88 18.62 -1.36
CA ARG A 105 21.14 19.11 -1.92
C ARG A 105 21.79 18.13 -2.90
N PHE A 106 21.47 16.85 -2.79
CA PHE A 106 22.15 15.79 -3.52
C PHE A 106 21.20 14.95 -4.38
N ALA A 107 19.99 14.66 -3.89
CA ALA A 107 18.99 13.91 -4.65
C ALA A 107 18.47 14.75 -5.84
N PRO A 108 18.26 14.15 -7.03
CA PRO A 108 17.66 14.82 -8.17
C PRO A 108 16.32 15.51 -7.83
N ASP A 109 15.94 16.49 -8.61
CA ASP A 109 14.64 17.12 -8.53
C ASP A 109 13.87 16.88 -9.84
N PRO A 110 12.72 16.18 -9.79
CA PRO A 110 12.07 15.59 -8.63
C PRO A 110 12.61 14.17 -8.27
N HIS A 111 12.50 13.77 -6.98
CA HIS A 111 12.82 12.41 -6.52
C HIS A 111 11.90 11.99 -5.38
N ILE A 112 11.57 10.68 -5.29
CA ILE A 112 10.63 10.12 -4.29
C ILE A 112 11.12 10.30 -2.84
N THR A 113 12.44 10.43 -2.63
CA THR A 113 13.04 10.61 -1.30
C THR A 113 13.01 12.05 -0.80
N ARG A 114 12.62 13.02 -1.64
CA ARG A 114 12.55 14.44 -1.24
C ARG A 114 11.33 14.70 -0.37
N GLY A 115 11.50 15.53 0.65
CA GLY A 115 10.44 15.94 1.57
C GLY A 115 10.60 15.40 2.99
N SER A 116 10.09 16.15 3.97
CA SER A 116 10.23 15.88 5.41
C SER A 116 9.44 14.69 5.93
N ALA A 117 8.64 14.06 5.08
CA ALA A 117 7.92 12.82 5.39
C ALA A 117 8.43 11.64 4.53
N SER A 118 9.57 11.76 3.86
CA SER A 118 10.09 10.70 3.01
C SER A 118 10.66 9.53 3.83
N ALA A 119 10.66 8.34 3.24
CA ALA A 119 11.23 7.16 3.90
C ALA A 119 12.75 7.30 4.09
N PHE A 120 13.46 7.91 3.14
CA PHE A 120 14.89 8.12 3.28
C PHE A 120 15.23 9.13 4.37
N ALA A 121 14.42 10.20 4.56
CA ALA A 121 14.60 11.11 5.69
C ALA A 121 14.40 10.40 7.04
N ARG A 122 13.45 9.46 7.12
CA ARG A 122 13.31 8.58 8.31
C ARG A 122 14.54 7.70 8.54
N ALA A 123 15.07 7.10 7.47
CA ALA A 123 16.29 6.27 7.57
C ALA A 123 17.48 7.09 8.09
N MET A 124 17.69 8.31 7.58
CA MET A 124 18.72 9.23 8.07
C MET A 124 18.52 9.60 9.54
N ARG A 125 17.27 9.86 9.98
CA ARG A 125 16.96 10.14 11.37
C ARG A 125 17.30 8.95 12.25
N LEU A 126 16.93 7.72 11.89
CA LEU A 126 17.26 6.53 12.64
C LEU A 126 18.79 6.31 12.71
N ALA A 127 19.50 6.52 11.60
CA ALA A 127 20.96 6.43 11.59
C ALA A 127 21.61 7.46 12.53
N ALA A 128 21.05 8.64 12.66
CA ALA A 128 21.52 9.65 13.61
C ALA A 128 21.18 9.33 15.08
N GLU A 129 20.14 8.55 15.34
CA GLU A 129 19.75 8.05 16.65
C GLU A 129 20.60 6.85 17.13
N ASP A 130 21.26 6.14 16.21
CA ASP A 130 22.18 5.03 16.52
C ASP A 130 23.58 5.57 16.93
N ILE A 131 23.67 6.11 18.15
CA ILE A 131 24.87 6.77 18.67
C ILE A 131 26.04 5.80 18.80
N ASP A 132 25.77 4.54 19.12
CA ASP A 132 26.79 3.51 19.34
C ASP A 132 27.21 2.84 18.02
N HIS A 133 26.63 3.22 16.89
CA HIS A 133 26.87 2.63 15.56
C HIS A 133 26.73 1.09 15.57
N ALA A 134 25.72 0.60 16.31
CA ALA A 134 25.44 -0.81 16.48
C ALA A 134 24.60 -1.40 15.35
N ALA A 135 24.01 -0.55 14.51
CA ALA A 135 23.16 -0.98 13.40
C ALA A 135 23.95 -1.74 12.34
N CYS A 136 23.39 -2.85 11.89
CA CYS A 136 23.86 -3.65 10.77
C CYS A 136 22.87 -3.63 9.60
N HIS A 137 21.58 -3.38 9.87
CA HIS A 137 20.54 -3.44 8.84
C HIS A 137 19.53 -2.31 9.00
N LEU A 138 19.15 -1.68 7.89
CA LEU A 138 17.91 -0.94 7.74
C LEU A 138 16.83 -1.90 7.25
N LEU A 139 15.78 -2.11 8.04
CA LEU A 139 14.69 -3.03 7.70
C LEU A 139 13.37 -2.28 7.67
N HIS A 140 12.65 -2.38 6.54
CA HIS A 140 11.25 -1.97 6.49
C HIS A 140 10.41 -2.94 7.34
N GLN A 141 9.18 -2.57 7.66
CA GLN A 141 8.33 -3.38 8.53
C GLN A 141 8.14 -4.82 8.02
N ALA A 142 7.93 -5.01 6.72
CA ALA A 142 7.84 -6.32 6.09
C ALA A 142 9.17 -7.09 6.17
N ASP A 143 10.28 -6.40 5.89
CA ASP A 143 11.63 -6.96 5.90
C ASP A 143 12.04 -7.40 7.30
N PHE A 144 11.68 -6.61 8.34
CA PHE A 144 11.95 -6.97 9.73
C PHE A 144 11.26 -8.29 10.12
N ILE A 145 10.01 -8.47 9.72
CA ILE A 145 9.30 -9.73 9.98
C ILE A 145 9.87 -10.89 9.18
N ALA A 146 10.19 -10.68 7.90
CA ALA A 146 10.84 -11.70 7.08
C ALA A 146 12.20 -12.09 7.69
N ALA A 147 12.99 -11.12 8.14
CA ALA A 147 14.27 -11.35 8.81
C ALA A 147 14.10 -12.16 10.10
N LYS A 148 13.09 -11.85 10.93
CA LYS A 148 12.76 -12.65 12.14
C LYS A 148 12.37 -14.09 11.80
N LEU A 149 11.61 -14.30 10.72
CA LEU A 149 11.23 -15.64 10.28
C LEU A 149 12.43 -16.45 9.78
N ILE A 150 13.40 -15.82 9.10
CA ILE A 150 14.59 -16.46 8.54
C ILE A 150 15.70 -16.58 9.59
N GLY A 151 15.83 -15.63 10.51
CA GLY A 151 16.93 -15.49 11.45
C GLY A 151 18.14 -14.72 10.87
N GLN A 152 17.98 -14.05 9.72
CA GLN A 152 19.00 -13.24 9.05
C GLN A 152 18.31 -12.03 8.38
N GLY A 153 18.97 -10.86 8.42
CA GLY A 153 18.52 -9.63 7.75
C GLY A 153 19.34 -9.30 6.51
N GLY A 154 19.13 -8.08 5.98
CA GLY A 154 19.90 -7.54 4.87
C GLY A 154 19.26 -7.74 3.50
N PHE A 155 17.96 -8.00 3.41
CA PHE A 155 17.21 -8.10 2.16
C PHE A 155 15.91 -7.31 2.22
N SER A 156 15.42 -6.91 1.06
CA SER A 156 14.16 -6.20 0.84
C SER A 156 13.56 -6.55 -0.53
N ASP A 157 12.41 -6.02 -0.82
CA ASP A 157 11.76 -6.10 -2.12
C ASP A 157 11.77 -4.75 -2.87
N HIS A 158 11.56 -4.80 -4.19
CA HIS A 158 11.54 -3.63 -5.07
C HIS A 158 10.64 -2.49 -4.56
N ASN A 159 9.48 -2.81 -3.96
CA ASN A 159 8.46 -1.82 -3.61
C ASN A 159 8.70 -1.16 -2.25
N ASN A 160 9.23 -1.89 -1.27
CA ASN A 160 9.66 -1.31 -0.01
C ASN A 160 10.94 -0.48 -0.22
N ALA A 161 11.93 -1.00 -0.93
CA ALA A 161 13.19 -0.33 -1.20
C ALA A 161 13.01 0.95 -2.04
N LEU A 162 12.09 0.97 -3.02
CA LEU A 162 11.73 2.15 -3.83
C LEU A 162 11.47 3.38 -2.95
N LYS A 163 10.77 3.22 -1.83
CA LYS A 163 10.43 4.35 -0.95
C LYS A 163 11.66 4.98 -0.29
N THR A 164 12.72 4.20 -0.15
CA THR A 164 13.99 4.63 0.45
C THR A 164 15.01 5.07 -0.61
N GLY A 165 14.63 5.01 -1.90
CA GLY A 165 15.40 5.56 -3.01
C GLY A 165 16.01 4.54 -3.97
N PHE A 166 15.80 3.24 -3.75
CA PHE A 166 16.18 2.20 -4.71
C PHE A 166 15.44 2.40 -6.04
N ASP A 167 16.16 2.30 -7.15
CA ASP A 167 15.53 2.30 -8.47
C ASP A 167 15.27 0.86 -8.93
N PRO A 168 14.01 0.42 -8.98
CA PRO A 168 13.68 -0.95 -9.36
C PRO A 168 13.84 -1.24 -10.85
N GLU A 169 14.11 -0.25 -11.70
CA GLU A 169 14.38 -0.44 -13.14
C GLU A 169 15.87 -0.73 -13.39
N THR A 170 16.75 0.06 -12.79
CA THR A 170 18.21 -0.14 -12.88
C THR A 170 18.72 -1.11 -11.82
N GLU A 171 17.89 -1.47 -10.84
CA GLU A 171 18.22 -2.34 -9.69
C GLU A 171 19.41 -1.82 -8.88
N THR A 172 19.47 -0.49 -8.65
CA THR A 172 20.56 0.16 -7.95
C THR A 172 20.08 1.10 -6.84
N TRP A 173 20.89 1.21 -5.80
CA TRP A 173 20.79 2.28 -4.83
C TRP A 173 21.47 3.54 -5.37
N PRO A 174 20.99 4.73 -5.00
CA PRO A 174 21.57 5.98 -5.50
C PRO A 174 22.92 6.28 -4.83
N ASP A 175 23.93 6.63 -5.63
CA ASP A 175 25.28 6.98 -5.14
C ASP A 175 25.27 8.19 -4.20
N TRP A 176 24.31 9.11 -4.36
CA TRP A 176 24.18 10.29 -3.49
C TRP A 176 23.75 9.94 -2.05
N ALA A 177 23.27 8.74 -1.75
CA ALA A 177 22.91 8.32 -0.40
C ALA A 177 24.10 8.43 0.55
N GLU A 178 25.28 7.95 0.14
CA GLU A 178 26.53 8.10 0.90
C GLU A 178 26.94 9.57 1.04
N THR A 179 26.78 10.35 -0.03
CA THR A 179 27.09 11.78 -0.01
C THR A 179 26.19 12.57 0.96
N CYS A 180 24.95 12.10 1.22
CA CYS A 180 24.09 12.61 2.27
C CYS A 180 24.56 12.27 3.69
N GLY A 181 25.60 11.45 3.85
CA GLY A 181 26.10 10.96 5.14
C GLY A 181 25.39 9.71 5.63
N PHE A 182 24.62 9.02 4.80
CA PHE A 182 24.02 7.75 5.14
C PHE A 182 25.01 6.60 4.86
N ASN A 183 25.15 5.66 5.80
CA ASN A 183 26.04 4.51 5.60
C ASN A 183 25.39 3.49 4.63
N PRO A 184 25.93 3.31 3.40
CA PRO A 184 25.35 2.38 2.43
C PRO A 184 25.34 0.91 2.88
N ALA A 185 26.22 0.52 3.83
CA ALA A 185 26.27 -0.84 4.36
C ALA A 185 25.00 -1.24 5.14
N LEU A 186 24.16 -0.28 5.51
CA LEU A 186 22.86 -0.54 6.14
C LEU A 186 21.75 -0.88 5.12
N LEU A 187 21.96 -0.52 3.84
CA LEU A 187 20.97 -0.77 2.79
C LEU A 187 20.89 -2.25 2.46
N PRO A 188 19.67 -2.81 2.28
CA PRO A 188 19.51 -4.22 1.97
C PRO A 188 19.85 -4.57 0.52
N ASP A 189 20.16 -5.83 0.27
CA ASP A 189 20.06 -6.42 -1.05
C ASP A 189 18.59 -6.48 -1.47
N VAL A 190 18.28 -6.08 -2.70
CA VAL A 190 16.89 -5.95 -3.15
C VAL A 190 16.59 -6.98 -4.23
N GLY A 191 15.50 -7.73 -4.00
CA GLY A 191 15.02 -8.74 -4.94
C GLY A 191 13.61 -8.46 -5.46
N PRO A 192 13.16 -9.27 -6.43
CA PRO A 192 11.81 -9.15 -6.96
C PRO A 192 10.76 -9.50 -5.90
N VAL A 193 9.62 -8.82 -5.95
CA VAL A 193 8.45 -9.15 -5.15
C VAL A 193 8.03 -10.60 -5.40
N GLY A 194 7.79 -11.37 -4.34
CA GLY A 194 7.48 -12.80 -4.42
C GLY A 194 8.70 -13.71 -4.59
N GLY A 195 9.90 -13.17 -4.84
CA GLY A 195 11.12 -13.95 -4.96
C GLY A 195 11.46 -14.73 -3.68
N GLN A 196 12.02 -15.92 -3.82
CA GLN A 196 12.43 -16.73 -2.66
C GLN A 196 13.64 -16.07 -1.97
N LEU A 197 13.56 -15.89 -0.66
CA LEU A 197 14.65 -15.36 0.16
C LEU A 197 15.47 -16.50 0.79
N ALA A 198 14.85 -17.24 1.69
CA ALA A 198 15.51 -18.35 2.40
C ALA A 198 14.46 -19.26 3.08
N PRO A 199 14.85 -20.46 3.50
CA PRO A 199 14.05 -21.29 4.39
C PRO A 199 13.80 -20.59 5.74
N ILE A 200 12.67 -20.89 6.37
CA ILE A 200 12.38 -20.44 7.74
C ILE A 200 13.43 -20.98 8.72
N ASN A 201 13.78 -20.18 9.72
CA ASN A 201 14.65 -20.63 10.81
C ASN A 201 14.01 -21.83 11.54
N PRO A 202 14.72 -22.95 11.73
CA PRO A 202 14.15 -24.15 12.32
C PRO A 202 13.57 -23.97 13.72
N GLN A 203 14.18 -23.12 14.55
CA GLN A 203 13.65 -22.81 15.89
C GLN A 203 12.33 -22.04 15.78
N VAL A 204 12.28 -21.02 14.92
CA VAL A 204 11.07 -20.23 14.67
C VAL A 204 9.96 -21.10 14.09
N ALA A 205 10.28 -22.00 13.16
CA ALA A 205 9.31 -22.96 12.62
C ALA A 205 8.69 -23.83 13.72
N ALA A 206 9.53 -24.37 14.62
CA ALA A 206 9.07 -25.18 15.75
C ALA A 206 8.17 -24.37 16.71
N GLU A 207 8.55 -23.13 17.03
CA GLU A 207 7.76 -22.22 17.89
C GLU A 207 6.40 -21.87 17.27
N LEU A 208 6.32 -21.74 15.94
CA LEU A 208 5.09 -21.42 15.21
C LEU A 208 4.27 -22.65 14.79
N GLY A 209 4.76 -23.86 15.02
CA GLY A 209 4.10 -25.10 14.63
C GLY A 209 4.09 -25.33 13.11
N LEU A 210 5.11 -24.86 12.41
CA LEU A 210 5.31 -24.94 10.98
C LEU A 210 6.38 -25.98 10.61
N SER A 211 6.42 -26.41 9.34
CA SER A 211 7.52 -27.20 8.81
C SER A 211 8.79 -26.33 8.65
N ASN A 212 9.95 -26.90 8.91
CA ASN A 212 11.24 -26.25 8.61
C ASN A 212 11.55 -26.16 7.10
N SER A 213 10.71 -26.76 6.26
CA SER A 213 10.78 -26.65 4.79
C SER A 213 10.06 -25.42 4.24
N VAL A 214 9.36 -24.64 5.07
CA VAL A 214 8.69 -23.40 4.64
C VAL A 214 9.72 -22.42 4.09
N VAL A 215 9.46 -21.89 2.89
CA VAL A 215 10.29 -20.86 2.27
C VAL A 215 9.69 -19.48 2.54
N ILE A 216 10.54 -18.55 2.95
CA ILE A 216 10.13 -17.14 3.11
C ILE A 216 10.40 -16.42 1.79
N HIS A 217 9.40 -15.70 1.31
CA HIS A 217 9.42 -14.95 0.06
C HIS A 217 9.51 -13.45 0.34
N ALA A 218 10.16 -12.72 -0.57
CA ALA A 218 10.15 -11.27 -0.57
C ALA A 218 8.70 -10.75 -0.61
N GLY A 219 8.42 -9.82 0.25
CA GLY A 219 7.08 -9.27 0.40
C GLY A 219 6.79 -8.12 -0.54
N THR A 220 5.97 -7.19 -0.04
CA THR A 220 5.66 -5.93 -0.69
C THR A 220 5.05 -4.95 0.32
N THR A 221 4.62 -3.76 -0.14
CA THR A 221 3.85 -2.86 0.70
C THR A 221 2.38 -3.27 0.79
N ASP A 222 1.71 -2.94 1.89
CA ASP A 222 0.30 -3.26 2.17
C ASP A 222 -0.64 -2.82 1.03
N SER A 223 -0.38 -1.66 0.43
CA SER A 223 -1.21 -1.12 -0.65
C SER A 223 -1.04 -1.85 -1.99
N ILE A 224 0.12 -2.49 -2.21
CA ILE A 224 0.37 -3.34 -3.37
C ILE A 224 -0.24 -4.72 -3.13
N ALA A 225 -0.07 -5.27 -1.93
CA ALA A 225 -0.72 -6.51 -1.53
C ALA A 225 -2.25 -6.41 -1.65
N ALA A 226 -2.85 -5.29 -1.23
CA ALA A 226 -4.29 -5.05 -1.42
C ALA A 226 -4.70 -5.04 -2.91
N PHE A 227 -3.88 -4.48 -3.81
CA PHE A 227 -4.12 -4.57 -5.24
C PHE A 227 -4.11 -6.03 -5.73
N LEU A 228 -3.10 -6.82 -5.35
CA LEU A 228 -2.98 -8.23 -5.70
C LEU A 228 -4.13 -9.10 -5.15
N ALA A 229 -4.71 -8.71 -4.01
CA ALA A 229 -5.92 -9.34 -3.52
C ALA A 229 -7.11 -9.12 -4.46
N CYS A 230 -7.27 -7.90 -5.01
CA CYS A 230 -8.43 -7.46 -5.79
C CYS A 230 -8.40 -7.91 -7.25
N ALA A 231 -7.22 -7.95 -7.89
CA ALA A 231 -7.07 -8.08 -9.32
C ALA A 231 -6.02 -9.12 -9.71
N PRO A 232 -6.12 -9.72 -10.91
CA PRO A 232 -5.09 -10.61 -11.44
C PRO A 232 -3.82 -9.81 -11.79
N LEU A 233 -2.66 -10.47 -11.69
CA LEU A 233 -1.37 -9.91 -12.14
C LEU A 233 -1.29 -10.03 -13.68
N LYS A 234 -2.00 -9.15 -14.36
CA LYS A 234 -2.10 -9.13 -15.82
C LYS A 234 -2.15 -7.68 -16.31
N GLU A 235 -1.42 -7.39 -17.40
CA GLU A 235 -1.47 -6.08 -18.06
C GLU A 235 -2.91 -5.63 -18.32
N GLY A 236 -3.20 -4.37 -18.07
CA GLY A 236 -4.53 -3.78 -18.21
C GLY A 236 -5.48 -4.07 -17.05
N ALA A 237 -5.10 -4.89 -16.07
CA ALA A 237 -5.88 -5.00 -14.84
C ALA A 237 -5.72 -3.75 -13.99
N ALA A 238 -6.84 -3.21 -13.51
CA ALA A 238 -6.88 -1.98 -12.73
C ALA A 238 -7.74 -2.13 -11.49
N VAL A 239 -7.42 -1.36 -10.46
CA VAL A 239 -8.21 -1.27 -9.22
C VAL A 239 -8.43 0.18 -8.88
N THR A 240 -9.69 0.56 -8.68
CA THR A 240 -10.05 1.80 -7.99
C THR A 240 -10.44 1.48 -6.55
N SER A 241 -9.72 2.07 -5.62
CA SER A 241 -10.04 2.02 -4.19
C SER A 241 -10.83 3.27 -3.81
N LEU A 242 -12.10 3.09 -3.43
CA LEU A 242 -13.01 4.14 -2.97
C LEU A 242 -13.15 4.08 -1.45
N GLY A 243 -12.20 4.67 -0.76
CA GLY A 243 -12.23 4.88 0.69
C GLY A 243 -12.64 6.32 1.04
N THR A 244 -12.06 6.85 2.12
CA THR A 244 -12.11 8.29 2.44
C THR A 244 -11.56 9.11 1.27
N THR A 245 -10.52 8.61 0.60
CA THR A 245 -9.92 9.14 -0.63
C THR A 245 -10.06 8.14 -1.76
N LEU A 246 -9.88 8.60 -3.00
CA LEU A 246 -9.86 7.78 -4.19
C LEU A 246 -8.42 7.46 -4.57
N ALA A 247 -8.11 6.19 -4.83
CA ALA A 247 -6.82 5.80 -5.39
C ALA A 247 -7.04 4.90 -6.60
N VAL A 248 -6.33 5.17 -7.69
CA VAL A 248 -6.34 4.35 -8.90
C VAL A 248 -5.00 3.67 -9.09
N LYS A 249 -5.04 2.43 -9.56
CA LYS A 249 -3.87 1.65 -9.92
C LYS A 249 -4.15 0.86 -11.18
N LEU A 250 -3.16 0.78 -12.07
CA LEU A 250 -3.25 0.09 -13.35
C LEU A 250 -1.95 -0.67 -13.62
N LEU A 251 -2.04 -1.95 -13.98
CA LEU A 251 -0.88 -2.71 -14.48
C LEU A 251 -0.56 -2.31 -15.92
N SER A 252 0.61 -1.73 -16.10
CA SER A 252 1.18 -1.22 -17.34
C SER A 252 2.42 -2.01 -17.74
N PRO A 253 2.69 -2.22 -19.04
CA PRO A 253 3.96 -2.80 -19.49
C PRO A 253 5.14 -1.82 -19.35
N LYS A 254 4.87 -0.56 -19.04
CA LYS A 254 5.88 0.51 -18.93
C LYS A 254 5.83 1.18 -17.57
N ARG A 255 6.98 1.56 -17.07
CA ARG A 255 7.12 2.48 -15.94
C ARG A 255 6.62 3.86 -16.34
N ILE A 256 5.76 4.44 -15.51
CA ILE A 256 5.22 5.80 -15.68
C ILE A 256 5.37 6.53 -14.34
N ASP A 257 6.29 7.46 -14.29
CA ASP A 257 6.48 8.33 -13.15
C ASP A 257 6.30 9.78 -13.61
N ASP A 258 5.41 10.52 -12.98
CA ASP A 258 5.21 11.94 -13.18
C ASP A 258 4.93 12.61 -11.84
N PRO A 259 6.00 13.05 -11.14
CA PRO A 259 5.87 13.70 -9.85
C PRO A 259 5.11 15.03 -9.89
N GLU A 260 5.00 15.67 -11.07
CA GLU A 260 4.27 16.94 -11.21
C GLU A 260 2.76 16.77 -11.02
N ILE A 261 2.26 15.56 -11.28
CA ILE A 261 0.83 15.22 -11.03
C ILE A 261 0.65 14.17 -9.93
N GLY A 262 1.73 13.74 -9.26
CA GLY A 262 1.67 12.75 -8.18
C GLY A 262 1.50 11.30 -8.64
N LEU A 263 1.93 10.99 -9.87
CA LEU A 263 1.90 9.65 -10.46
C LEU A 263 3.25 8.96 -10.29
N TYR A 264 3.25 7.68 -9.92
CA TYR A 264 4.45 6.86 -9.81
C TYR A 264 4.14 5.36 -9.93
N SER A 265 5.19 4.59 -10.22
CA SER A 265 5.09 3.16 -10.53
C SER A 265 5.79 2.30 -9.50
N HIS A 266 5.22 1.11 -9.25
CA HIS A 266 5.84 0.03 -8.50
C HIS A 266 6.11 -1.15 -9.43
N ARG A 267 7.22 -1.86 -9.23
CA ARG A 267 7.55 -3.03 -10.06
C ARG A 267 6.87 -4.29 -9.51
N LEU A 268 6.23 -5.06 -10.40
CA LEU A 268 5.62 -6.35 -10.12
C LEU A 268 6.01 -7.35 -11.22
N GLY A 269 7.13 -8.05 -11.03
CA GLY A 269 7.71 -8.90 -12.06
C GLY A 269 8.11 -8.08 -13.29
N ASP A 270 7.54 -8.44 -14.45
CA ASP A 270 7.79 -7.78 -15.72
C ASP A 270 6.85 -6.61 -16.03
N VAL A 271 5.93 -6.29 -15.13
CA VAL A 271 4.96 -5.20 -15.29
C VAL A 271 5.09 -4.14 -14.20
N TRP A 272 4.51 -2.98 -14.44
CA TRP A 272 4.54 -1.84 -13.54
C TRP A 272 3.14 -1.50 -13.05
N LEU A 273 2.97 -1.39 -11.75
CA LEU A 273 1.74 -0.91 -11.15
C LEU A 273 1.81 0.61 -11.04
N VAL A 274 1.24 1.27 -12.03
CA VAL A 274 1.16 2.72 -12.11
C VAL A 274 -0.04 3.20 -11.33
N GLY A 275 0.10 4.26 -10.54
CA GLY A 275 -1.03 4.81 -9.81
C GLY A 275 -0.77 6.09 -9.08
N GLY A 276 -1.87 6.67 -8.63
CA GLY A 276 -1.90 7.89 -7.82
C GLY A 276 -3.15 7.92 -6.94
N ALA A 277 -3.17 8.85 -6.01
CA ALA A 277 -4.27 9.02 -5.08
C ALA A 277 -4.76 10.47 -5.06
N SER A 278 -6.05 10.64 -5.31
CA SER A 278 -6.75 11.92 -5.18
C SER A 278 -7.24 12.15 -3.76
N ASN A 279 -7.40 13.40 -3.36
CA ASN A 279 -8.01 13.78 -2.09
C ASN A 279 -9.54 13.75 -2.14
N THR A 280 -10.15 13.63 -3.33
CA THR A 280 -11.59 13.30 -3.46
C THR A 280 -11.87 11.87 -2.98
N GLY A 281 -13.13 11.53 -2.77
CA GLY A 281 -13.56 10.18 -2.40
C GLY A 281 -14.78 10.18 -1.50
N GLY A 282 -15.03 9.04 -0.84
CA GLY A 282 -16.20 8.88 0.05
C GLY A 282 -16.20 9.80 1.26
N GLY A 283 -15.03 10.30 1.69
CA GLY A 283 -14.91 11.21 2.82
C GLY A 283 -15.68 12.52 2.62
N VAL A 284 -15.61 13.08 1.41
CA VAL A 284 -16.33 14.34 1.09
C VAL A 284 -17.85 14.20 1.25
N LEU A 285 -18.40 13.02 0.99
CA LEU A 285 -19.83 12.78 1.16
C LEU A 285 -20.25 12.90 2.62
N LEU A 286 -19.35 12.48 3.55
CA LEU A 286 -19.60 12.52 4.99
C LEU A 286 -19.55 13.93 5.59
N ASP A 287 -18.98 14.90 4.88
CA ASP A 287 -19.02 16.32 5.27
C ASP A 287 -20.45 16.91 5.11
N HIS A 288 -21.29 16.27 4.29
CA HIS A 288 -22.61 16.76 3.92
C HIS A 288 -23.75 15.86 4.40
N PHE A 289 -23.51 14.57 4.54
CA PHE A 289 -24.54 13.57 4.84
C PHE A 289 -24.05 12.52 5.82
N ALA A 290 -24.90 12.09 6.74
CA ALA A 290 -24.65 10.89 7.55
C ALA A 290 -24.66 9.62 6.65
N PRO A 291 -23.98 8.53 7.04
CA PRO A 291 -23.91 7.30 6.23
C PRO A 291 -25.29 6.74 5.84
N ASP A 292 -26.26 6.75 6.77
CA ASP A 292 -27.61 6.26 6.49
C ASP A 292 -28.38 7.18 5.52
N GLN A 293 -28.11 8.50 5.55
CA GLN A 293 -28.66 9.45 4.59
C GLN A 293 -28.11 9.20 3.19
N ILE A 294 -26.78 8.98 3.06
CA ILE A 294 -26.16 8.62 1.78
C ILE A 294 -26.85 7.39 1.19
N LYS A 295 -27.04 6.35 2.02
CA LYS A 295 -27.68 5.11 1.60
C LYS A 295 -29.15 5.31 1.18
N ALA A 296 -29.90 6.14 1.92
CA ALA A 296 -31.30 6.43 1.61
C ALA A 296 -31.45 7.27 0.33
N LEU A 297 -30.67 8.35 0.20
CA LEU A 297 -30.70 9.24 -0.96
C LEU A 297 -30.22 8.52 -2.24
N SER A 298 -29.17 7.67 -2.15
CA SER A 298 -28.68 6.90 -3.29
C SER A 298 -29.77 6.03 -3.93
N ARG A 299 -30.70 5.49 -3.16
CA ARG A 299 -31.81 4.69 -3.68
C ARG A 299 -32.82 5.47 -4.50
N LEU A 300 -32.82 6.80 -4.37
CA LEU A 300 -33.72 7.71 -5.08
C LEU A 300 -33.10 8.29 -6.36
N ILE A 301 -31.80 8.10 -6.55
CA ILE A 301 -31.08 8.57 -7.74
C ILE A 301 -31.49 7.73 -8.95
N ASP A 302 -31.81 8.42 -10.06
CA ASP A 302 -31.96 7.83 -11.38
C ASP A 302 -30.63 7.99 -12.16
N PRO A 303 -29.76 6.94 -12.21
CA PRO A 303 -28.45 7.07 -12.82
C PRO A 303 -28.48 7.28 -14.34
N THR A 304 -29.65 7.15 -14.97
CA THR A 304 -29.84 7.42 -16.42
C THR A 304 -30.03 8.91 -16.73
N LYS A 305 -30.20 9.75 -15.71
CA LYS A 305 -30.43 11.19 -15.83
C LYS A 305 -29.28 11.96 -15.16
N PRO A 306 -28.22 12.31 -15.92
CA PRO A 306 -27.12 13.09 -15.36
C PRO A 306 -27.61 14.46 -14.86
N THR A 307 -27.01 14.93 -13.77
CA THR A 307 -27.37 16.22 -13.17
C THR A 307 -26.95 17.42 -14.02
N GLY A 308 -25.93 17.27 -14.86
CA GLY A 308 -25.32 18.35 -15.65
C GLY A 308 -24.49 19.32 -14.79
N LEU A 309 -24.23 19.00 -13.52
CA LEU A 309 -23.41 19.81 -12.61
C LEU A 309 -21.95 19.34 -12.67
N ALA A 310 -21.04 20.27 -12.94
CA ALA A 310 -19.61 19.99 -13.01
C ALA A 310 -18.95 20.19 -11.63
N TYR A 311 -18.99 19.16 -10.80
CA TYR A 311 -18.36 19.20 -9.47
C TYR A 311 -16.95 18.58 -9.47
N TYR A 312 -16.12 19.12 -8.59
CA TYR A 312 -14.88 18.51 -8.14
C TYR A 312 -14.93 18.44 -6.61
N PRO A 313 -15.43 17.34 -6.03
CA PRO A 313 -15.66 17.25 -4.59
C PRO A 313 -14.33 17.13 -3.82
N LEU A 314 -14.05 18.07 -2.91
CA LEU A 314 -12.95 18.03 -1.95
C LEU A 314 -13.44 18.53 -0.60
N SER A 315 -13.02 17.87 0.50
CA SER A 315 -13.32 18.27 1.88
C SER A 315 -12.56 19.53 2.31
N LYS A 316 -11.40 19.76 1.69
CA LYS A 316 -10.49 20.90 1.97
C LYS A 316 -9.66 21.20 0.75
N PRO A 317 -9.05 22.41 0.65
CA PRO A 317 -8.11 22.72 -0.42
C PRO A 317 -6.95 21.74 -0.49
N GLY A 318 -6.46 21.56 -1.70
CA GLY A 318 -5.32 20.71 -2.03
C GLY A 318 -5.69 19.41 -2.72
N GLU A 319 -5.01 19.10 -3.81
CA GLU A 319 -5.13 17.85 -4.56
C GLU A 319 -3.74 17.23 -4.81
N ARG A 320 -3.69 15.90 -4.88
CA ARG A 320 -2.44 15.14 -5.09
C ARG A 320 -2.35 14.56 -6.50
N PHE A 321 -3.46 14.01 -7.00
CA PHE A 321 -3.61 13.39 -8.32
C PHE A 321 -5.09 13.46 -8.75
N PRO A 322 -5.42 13.81 -9.96
CA PRO A 322 -4.59 14.00 -11.17
C PRO A 322 -4.02 15.44 -11.34
N VAL A 323 -4.06 16.24 -10.30
CA VAL A 323 -3.50 17.60 -10.26
C VAL A 323 -2.77 17.75 -8.94
N LYS A 324 -1.45 17.89 -8.96
CA LYS A 324 -0.68 18.11 -7.74
C LYS A 324 -0.59 19.61 -7.45
N ASP A 325 -1.56 20.08 -6.67
CA ASP A 325 -1.68 21.49 -6.30
C ASP A 325 -2.22 21.59 -4.87
N SER A 326 -1.41 22.12 -3.95
CA SER A 326 -1.79 22.29 -2.53
C SER A 326 -2.92 23.30 -2.31
N ASP A 327 -3.11 24.22 -3.25
CA ASP A 327 -4.09 25.29 -3.17
C ASP A 327 -5.31 25.04 -4.06
N PHE A 328 -5.38 23.88 -4.73
CA PHE A 328 -6.49 23.51 -5.60
C PHE A 328 -7.80 23.50 -4.83
N LEU A 329 -8.76 24.29 -5.30
CA LEU A 329 -10.08 24.39 -4.68
C LEU A 329 -11.05 23.42 -5.33
N GLY A 330 -11.72 22.61 -4.49
CA GLY A 330 -12.88 21.85 -4.94
C GLY A 330 -14.05 22.76 -5.35
N CYS A 331 -14.98 22.21 -6.11
CA CYS A 331 -16.19 22.90 -6.53
C CYS A 331 -17.43 22.06 -6.25
N LEU A 332 -18.36 22.57 -5.44
CA LEU A 332 -19.68 22.00 -5.15
C LEU A 332 -20.77 23.04 -5.40
N SER A 333 -20.59 23.92 -6.38
CA SER A 333 -21.51 25.01 -6.70
C SER A 333 -21.98 24.95 -8.16
N PRO A 334 -23.24 25.26 -8.45
CA PRO A 334 -24.30 25.66 -7.49
C PRO A 334 -24.86 24.49 -6.69
N ARG A 335 -25.18 24.67 -5.41
CA ARG A 335 -25.83 23.63 -4.59
C ARG A 335 -27.32 23.57 -4.87
N PRO A 336 -27.84 22.43 -5.38
CA PRO A 336 -29.28 22.22 -5.54
C PRO A 336 -30.01 22.24 -4.19
N LYS A 337 -31.31 22.60 -4.21
CA LYS A 337 -32.16 22.48 -3.03
C LYS A 337 -32.50 21.02 -2.70
N ASP A 338 -32.56 20.17 -3.73
CA ASP A 338 -32.83 18.74 -3.60
C ASP A 338 -31.55 18.01 -3.26
N ASP A 339 -31.52 17.35 -2.11
CA ASP A 339 -30.38 16.58 -1.61
C ASP A 339 -30.09 15.35 -2.45
N VAL A 340 -31.07 14.77 -3.15
CA VAL A 340 -30.84 13.65 -4.08
C VAL A 340 -29.99 14.12 -5.26
N ILE A 341 -30.34 15.26 -5.87
CA ILE A 341 -29.60 15.86 -6.97
C ILE A 341 -28.20 16.28 -6.50
N PHE A 342 -28.07 16.83 -5.29
CA PHE A 342 -26.78 17.25 -4.75
C PHE A 342 -25.85 16.04 -4.53
N LEU A 343 -26.35 14.97 -3.90
CA LEU A 343 -25.58 13.75 -3.72
C LEU A 343 -25.18 13.15 -5.07
N GLN A 344 -26.12 13.05 -6.02
CA GLN A 344 -25.84 12.53 -7.36
C GLN A 344 -24.73 13.32 -8.04
N ALA A 345 -24.77 14.66 -8.01
CA ALA A 345 -23.72 15.49 -8.60
C ALA A 345 -22.35 15.29 -7.95
N MET A 346 -22.31 15.04 -6.65
CA MET A 346 -21.06 14.69 -5.96
C MET A 346 -20.53 13.33 -6.42
N LEU A 347 -21.40 12.31 -6.56
CA LEU A 347 -21.01 10.98 -7.03
C LEU A 347 -20.53 11.03 -8.48
N GLU A 348 -21.20 11.80 -9.35
CA GLU A 348 -20.80 12.06 -10.75
C GLU A 348 -19.44 12.78 -10.80
N GLY A 349 -19.23 13.80 -9.99
CA GLY A 349 -17.97 14.55 -9.91
C GLY A 349 -16.80 13.67 -9.50
N ILE A 350 -16.96 12.77 -8.52
CA ILE A 350 -15.92 11.82 -8.12
C ILE A 350 -15.64 10.82 -9.25
N ALA A 351 -16.68 10.34 -9.96
CA ALA A 351 -16.52 9.47 -11.12
C ALA A 351 -15.73 10.15 -12.26
N THR A 352 -15.99 11.44 -12.51
CA THR A 352 -15.23 12.24 -13.48
C THR A 352 -13.77 12.39 -13.10
N VAL A 353 -13.47 12.59 -11.80
CA VAL A 353 -12.07 12.60 -11.32
C VAL A 353 -11.40 11.24 -11.51
N GLU A 354 -12.09 10.15 -11.20
CA GLU A 354 -11.60 8.79 -11.45
C GLU A 354 -11.25 8.56 -12.93
N ALA A 355 -12.18 8.90 -13.83
CA ALA A 355 -11.97 8.78 -15.26
C ALA A 355 -10.79 9.66 -15.73
N ARG A 356 -10.65 10.86 -15.18
CA ARG A 356 -9.50 11.73 -15.45
C ARG A 356 -8.18 11.08 -15.00
N CYS A 357 -8.14 10.43 -13.82
CA CYS A 357 -6.97 9.73 -13.34
C CYS A 357 -6.49 8.66 -14.35
N TYR A 358 -7.39 7.85 -14.89
CA TYR A 358 -7.03 6.85 -15.89
C TYR A 358 -6.62 7.48 -17.24
N ARG A 359 -7.25 8.57 -17.65
CA ARG A 359 -6.85 9.32 -18.87
C ARG A 359 -5.43 9.90 -18.74
N GLU A 360 -5.04 10.38 -17.55
CA GLU A 360 -3.67 10.87 -17.31
C GLU A 360 -2.63 9.76 -17.41
N ILE A 361 -2.94 8.55 -16.92
CA ILE A 361 -2.08 7.37 -17.09
C ILE A 361 -1.95 7.00 -18.58
N GLU A 362 -3.07 6.95 -19.28
CA GLU A 362 -3.10 6.64 -20.72
C GLU A 362 -2.29 7.66 -21.56
N ALA A 363 -2.49 8.95 -21.31
CA ALA A 363 -1.80 10.03 -22.03
C ALA A 363 -0.27 9.94 -21.91
N ARG A 364 0.23 9.30 -20.83
CA ARG A 364 1.67 9.04 -20.60
C ARG A 364 2.14 7.68 -21.10
N GLY A 365 1.27 6.95 -21.80
CA GLY A 365 1.58 5.66 -22.41
C GLY A 365 1.43 4.45 -21.48
N GLY A 366 0.76 4.61 -20.33
CA GLY A 366 0.49 3.52 -19.37
C GLY A 366 -0.63 2.56 -19.81
N GLY A 367 -1.30 2.88 -20.91
CA GLY A 367 -2.44 2.09 -21.41
C GLY A 367 -3.76 2.43 -20.73
N ARG A 368 -4.81 1.72 -21.14
CA ARG A 368 -6.17 1.82 -20.57
C ARG A 368 -6.49 0.62 -19.70
N PRO A 369 -7.34 0.76 -18.68
CA PRO A 369 -7.95 -0.38 -18.03
C PRO A 369 -8.64 -1.29 -19.05
N GLN A 370 -8.34 -2.59 -18.99
CA GLN A 370 -9.05 -3.64 -19.75
C GLN A 370 -10.00 -4.41 -18.84
N GLN A 371 -9.66 -4.49 -17.56
CA GLN A 371 -10.48 -5.02 -16.49
C GLN A 371 -10.36 -4.09 -15.30
N LEU A 372 -11.46 -3.55 -14.82
CA LEU A 372 -11.50 -2.65 -13.68
C LEU A 372 -12.19 -3.34 -12.50
N PHE A 373 -11.52 -3.35 -11.36
CA PHE A 373 -12.04 -3.83 -10.10
C PHE A 373 -12.23 -2.65 -9.14
N THR A 374 -13.20 -2.76 -8.24
CA THR A 374 -13.44 -1.74 -7.23
C THR A 374 -13.36 -2.31 -5.82
N ALA A 375 -12.75 -1.56 -4.91
CA ALA A 375 -12.60 -1.89 -3.49
C ALA A 375 -12.92 -0.67 -2.62
N GLY A 376 -13.01 -0.89 -1.30
CA GLY A 376 -13.32 0.16 -0.32
C GLY A 376 -14.81 0.34 -0.09
N GLY A 377 -15.16 1.18 0.89
CA GLY A 377 -16.56 1.38 1.32
C GLY A 377 -17.48 1.93 0.23
N GLY A 378 -16.97 2.76 -0.67
CA GLY A 378 -17.74 3.33 -1.78
C GLY A 378 -18.19 2.29 -2.80
N SER A 379 -17.49 1.16 -2.93
CA SER A 379 -17.87 0.05 -3.83
C SER A 379 -19.18 -0.65 -3.42
N GLN A 380 -19.66 -0.41 -2.20
CA GLN A 380 -20.91 -0.96 -1.70
C GLN A 380 -22.16 -0.19 -2.18
N ASN A 381 -21.97 0.94 -2.88
CA ASN A 381 -23.07 1.73 -3.43
C ASN A 381 -23.33 1.36 -4.90
N PRO A 382 -24.36 0.57 -5.23
CA PRO A 382 -24.59 0.10 -6.59
C PRO A 382 -24.92 1.23 -7.57
N VAL A 383 -25.57 2.29 -7.11
CA VAL A 383 -25.87 3.45 -7.97
C VAL A 383 -24.59 4.19 -8.32
N TRP A 384 -23.68 4.34 -7.38
CA TRP A 384 -22.38 4.94 -7.67
C TRP A 384 -21.56 4.11 -8.65
N THR A 385 -21.62 2.77 -8.55
CA THR A 385 -21.00 1.89 -9.53
C THR A 385 -21.55 2.16 -10.94
N ILE A 386 -22.88 2.25 -11.12
CA ILE A 386 -23.50 2.53 -12.44
C ILE A 386 -23.05 3.91 -12.97
N LEU A 387 -23.01 4.95 -12.14
CA LEU A 387 -22.53 6.28 -12.54
C LEU A 387 -21.07 6.24 -13.00
N ARG A 388 -20.22 5.49 -12.31
CA ARG A 388 -18.81 5.31 -12.67
C ARG A 388 -18.66 4.52 -13.96
N GLU A 389 -19.40 3.43 -14.15
CA GLU A 389 -19.42 2.64 -15.39
C GLU A 389 -19.80 3.50 -16.60
N SER A 390 -20.81 4.37 -16.41
CA SER A 390 -21.23 5.32 -17.46
C SER A 390 -20.13 6.32 -17.82
N GLU A 391 -19.43 6.89 -16.81
CA GLU A 391 -18.36 7.87 -17.03
C GLU A 391 -17.09 7.23 -17.61
N LEU A 392 -16.75 6.01 -17.19
CA LEU A 392 -15.56 5.28 -17.62
C LEU A 392 -15.79 4.56 -18.97
N GLY A 393 -17.04 4.31 -19.34
CA GLY A 393 -17.41 3.56 -20.55
C GLY A 393 -17.02 2.08 -20.49
N MET A 394 -17.00 1.49 -19.28
CA MET A 394 -16.64 0.09 -19.07
C MET A 394 -17.28 -0.47 -17.80
N ASP A 395 -17.46 -1.79 -17.75
CA ASP A 395 -17.98 -2.49 -16.58
C ASP A 395 -16.95 -2.48 -15.44
N ILE A 396 -17.48 -2.40 -14.21
CA ILE A 396 -16.69 -2.42 -12.99
C ILE A 396 -16.99 -3.72 -12.22
N ASN A 397 -15.96 -4.53 -12.02
CA ASN A 397 -16.07 -5.77 -11.28
C ASN A 397 -15.94 -5.49 -9.77
N ALA A 398 -16.82 -6.08 -8.97
CA ALA A 398 -16.61 -6.10 -7.53
C ALA A 398 -15.39 -6.99 -7.21
N ALA A 399 -14.45 -6.48 -6.44
CA ALA A 399 -13.36 -7.31 -5.95
C ALA A 399 -13.91 -8.37 -5.00
N THR A 400 -13.65 -9.65 -5.28
CA THR A 400 -14.06 -10.76 -4.41
C THR A 400 -13.28 -10.79 -3.11
N GLN A 401 -12.06 -10.26 -3.14
CA GLN A 401 -11.15 -10.15 -2.01
C GLN A 401 -10.47 -8.77 -2.02
N SER A 402 -10.24 -8.19 -0.85
CA SER A 402 -9.58 -6.88 -0.72
C SER A 402 -8.57 -6.81 0.44
N GLU A 403 -8.44 -7.91 1.20
CA GLU A 403 -7.51 -7.96 2.33
C GLU A 403 -6.07 -8.17 1.85
N ALA A 404 -5.16 -7.29 2.25
CA ALA A 404 -3.75 -7.32 1.85
C ALA A 404 -3.09 -8.68 2.11
N ALA A 405 -3.41 -9.33 3.24
CA ALA A 405 -2.87 -10.66 3.57
C ALA A 405 -3.14 -11.72 2.49
N ILE A 406 -4.28 -11.63 1.77
CA ILE A 406 -4.57 -12.51 0.64
C ILE A 406 -3.65 -12.19 -0.55
N GLY A 407 -3.43 -10.91 -0.82
CA GLY A 407 -2.48 -10.49 -1.85
C GLY A 407 -1.06 -10.94 -1.55
N SER A 408 -0.64 -10.86 -0.29
CA SER A 408 0.66 -11.37 0.14
C SER A 408 0.78 -12.88 -0.03
N ALA A 409 -0.27 -13.64 0.32
CA ALA A 409 -0.27 -15.08 0.11
C ALA A 409 -0.18 -15.48 -1.38
N LYS A 410 -0.76 -14.68 -2.30
CA LYS A 410 -0.60 -14.88 -3.75
C LYS A 410 0.85 -14.71 -4.23
N LEU A 411 1.67 -13.91 -3.55
CA LEU A 411 3.08 -13.73 -3.91
C LEU A 411 3.91 -15.02 -3.84
N VAL A 412 3.52 -15.95 -2.98
CA VAL A 412 4.19 -17.27 -2.87
C VAL A 412 3.97 -18.12 -4.13
N GLN A 413 2.97 -17.79 -4.95
CA GLN A 413 2.58 -18.53 -6.15
C GLN A 413 3.07 -17.88 -7.46
N ILE A 414 3.71 -16.71 -7.37
CA ILE A 414 4.30 -15.98 -8.50
C ILE A 414 5.78 -16.37 -8.63
#